data_95c4e0cf7806e0ccadbb01ac283e3c8f
#
_entry.id   95c4e0cf7806e0ccadbb01ac283e3c8f
#
_cell.length_a   1.000
_cell.length_b   1.000
_cell.length_c   1.000
_cell.angle_alpha   90.00
_cell.angle_beta   90.00
_cell.angle_gamma   90.00
#
_symmetry.space_group_name_H-M   'P 1'
#
loop_
_entity.id
_entity.type
_entity.pdbx_description
1 polymer ?
#
loop_
_entity_poly.entity_id
_entity_poly.type
_entity_poly.pdbx_seq_one_letter_code
_entity_poly.pdbx_strand_id
1 'polypeptide(L)'
;GRIKRLFRSKAVEEQIQRIQQLLKNQKLSWMFTNCFPNTLDTTVHFRKDKKDGKPDTFVYTGDIHAMWLRDSGAQVWPYVQLANEDKELKTMLAGVINRQFKLINVDPFANAFNDGPIPDGHWKTDLTDMNDEVHERKWEIDSLCYPLRLAYHYWKTTGDTSIFDAEWIKAIQNILTTFRDQQRRDGRGSYHFQRVTERALDTMTNDGWGNPVKPVGLIASSFRPSDDATTFQFLIPSNFFAVSSLRKAAEILTEVNNRPELAKECTDLAGEVETALRKYATYNHPKYGTIYAFEVDGFGNHLLMDDANVPSLIALPYLGDVDINDPIYQNTRRFVWSEDNPYFFKGTAGEGIGGPHIGYDMIWPMSIMMKAFTSQNDEEIKTCVKMLMDTE
;
A
#
# COMPACT_ATOMS: atom_id res chain seq x y z
N GLY A 1 16.55 -30.40 1.02
CA GLY A 1 16.58 -30.19 -0.41
C GLY A 1 16.78 -28.72 -0.70
N ARG A 2 17.66 -28.33 -1.60
CA ARG A 2 17.84 -26.93 -2.00
C ARG A 2 16.55 -26.46 -2.68
N ILE A 3 15.84 -25.50 -2.06
CA ILE A 3 14.72 -24.81 -2.69
C ILE A 3 15.23 -24.19 -3.98
N LYS A 4 14.56 -24.48 -5.10
CA LYS A 4 14.91 -23.87 -6.39
C LYS A 4 14.46 -22.41 -6.33
N ARG A 5 15.43 -21.49 -6.29
CA ARG A 5 15.18 -20.06 -6.29
C ARG A 5 14.57 -19.65 -7.63
N LEU A 6 13.47 -18.91 -7.61
CA LEU A 6 12.70 -18.52 -8.81
C LEU A 6 13.40 -17.47 -9.65
N PHE A 7 13.98 -16.46 -9.01
CA PHE A 7 14.69 -15.38 -9.67
C PHE A 7 15.98 -15.04 -8.90
N ARG A 8 17.10 -14.95 -9.57
CA ARG A 8 18.37 -14.55 -8.99
C ARG A 8 18.90 -13.29 -9.65
N SER A 9 19.28 -12.32 -8.86
CA SER A 9 19.90 -11.09 -9.31
C SER A 9 21.32 -11.00 -8.81
N LYS A 10 22.26 -10.77 -9.72
CA LYS A 10 23.67 -10.55 -9.37
C LYS A 10 23.82 -9.34 -8.44
N ALA A 11 23.13 -8.23 -8.76
CA ALA A 11 23.18 -7.02 -7.94
C ALA A 11 22.64 -7.24 -6.52
N VAL A 12 21.58 -8.05 -6.37
CA VAL A 12 21.04 -8.42 -5.05
C VAL A 12 22.01 -9.29 -4.27
N GLU A 13 22.66 -10.28 -4.90
CA GLU A 13 23.67 -11.10 -4.24
C GLU A 13 24.88 -10.27 -3.78
N GLU A 14 25.34 -9.34 -4.61
CA GLU A 14 26.43 -8.41 -4.26
C GLU A 14 26.03 -7.49 -3.11
N GLN A 15 24.80 -7.01 -3.09
CA GLN A 15 24.25 -6.20 -1.99
C GLN A 15 24.24 -6.98 -0.67
N ILE A 16 23.83 -8.25 -0.70
CA ILE A 16 23.84 -9.12 0.48
C ILE A 16 25.26 -9.25 1.04
N GLN A 17 26.23 -9.52 0.18
CA GLN A 17 27.63 -9.65 0.59
C GLN A 17 28.16 -8.35 1.22
N ARG A 18 27.85 -7.21 0.61
CA ARG A 18 28.26 -5.88 1.10
C ARG A 18 27.69 -5.60 2.48
N ILE A 19 26.39 -5.87 2.67
CA ILE A 19 25.74 -5.62 3.95
C ILE A 19 26.24 -6.59 5.03
N GLN A 20 26.49 -7.86 4.70
CA GLN A 20 27.10 -8.82 5.63
C GLN A 20 28.46 -8.34 6.16
N GLN A 21 29.27 -7.71 5.32
CA GLN A 21 30.56 -7.16 5.73
C GLN A 21 30.42 -5.94 6.66
N LEU A 22 29.36 -5.16 6.50
CA LEU A 22 29.10 -3.96 7.32
C LEU A 22 28.46 -4.30 8.66
N LEU A 23 27.64 -5.34 8.73
CA LEU A 23 26.92 -5.71 9.94
C LEU A 23 27.78 -6.53 10.88
N LYS A 24 28.10 -5.96 12.05
CA LYS A 24 28.87 -6.65 13.11
C LYS A 24 28.02 -7.64 13.90
N ASN A 25 26.70 -7.40 14.00
CA ASN A 25 25.78 -8.28 14.71
C ASN A 25 25.42 -9.49 13.83
N GLN A 26 25.71 -10.69 14.31
CA GLN A 26 25.52 -11.93 13.56
C GLN A 26 24.04 -12.25 13.30
N LYS A 27 23.15 -12.00 14.28
CA LYS A 27 21.70 -12.23 14.12
C LYS A 27 21.13 -11.31 13.06
N LEU A 28 21.47 -10.01 13.10
CA LEU A 28 21.00 -9.03 12.12
C LEU A 28 21.53 -9.35 10.71
N SER A 29 22.79 -9.76 10.58
CA SER A 29 23.37 -10.21 9.32
C SER A 29 22.65 -11.44 8.76
N TRP A 30 22.36 -12.40 9.62
CA TRP A 30 21.57 -13.59 9.25
C TRP A 30 20.15 -13.24 8.82
N MET A 31 19.46 -12.37 9.55
CA MET A 31 18.13 -11.90 9.20
C MET A 31 18.12 -11.23 7.83
N PHE A 32 19.05 -10.31 7.58
CA PHE A 32 19.15 -9.63 6.29
C PHE A 32 19.38 -10.60 5.14
N THR A 33 20.31 -11.55 5.31
CA THR A 33 20.65 -12.53 4.30
C THR A 33 19.46 -13.41 3.89
N ASN A 34 18.57 -13.72 4.82
CA ASN A 34 17.42 -14.58 4.56
C ASN A 34 16.18 -13.77 4.12
N CYS A 35 15.98 -12.57 4.66
CA CYS A 35 14.80 -11.77 4.36
C CYS A 35 14.93 -11.01 3.04
N PHE A 36 16.08 -10.42 2.76
CA PHE A 36 16.25 -9.54 1.60
C PHE A 36 15.98 -10.23 0.25
N PRO A 37 16.46 -11.45 -0.04
CA PRO A 37 16.19 -12.12 -1.30
C PRO A 37 14.86 -12.89 -1.34
N ASN A 38 14.11 -12.99 -0.23
CA ASN A 38 12.99 -13.91 -0.10
C ASN A 38 11.93 -13.74 -1.19
N THR A 39 11.56 -12.51 -1.51
CA THR A 39 10.58 -12.23 -2.58
C THR A 39 11.04 -12.79 -3.92
N LEU A 40 12.29 -12.56 -4.29
CA LEU A 40 12.88 -13.06 -5.54
C LEU A 40 12.96 -14.58 -5.56
N ASP A 41 13.28 -15.17 -4.43
CA ASP A 41 13.49 -16.61 -4.31
C ASP A 41 12.21 -17.42 -4.40
N THR A 42 11.09 -16.87 -3.88
CA THR A 42 9.90 -17.68 -3.59
C THR A 42 8.62 -17.23 -4.30
N THR A 43 8.53 -15.97 -4.76
CA THR A 43 7.24 -15.41 -5.21
C THR A 43 7.25 -14.80 -6.62
N VAL A 44 8.39 -14.53 -7.19
CA VAL A 44 8.52 -13.84 -8.47
C VAL A 44 8.46 -14.80 -9.64
N HIS A 45 7.49 -14.57 -10.55
CA HIS A 45 7.33 -15.31 -11.80
C HIS A 45 7.51 -14.36 -12.98
N PHE A 46 8.75 -14.25 -13.45
CA PHE A 46 9.13 -13.37 -14.55
C PHE A 46 9.02 -14.09 -15.88
N ARG A 47 8.41 -13.41 -16.88
CA ARG A 47 8.25 -13.88 -18.23
C ARG A 47 8.04 -12.71 -19.21
N LYS A 48 7.89 -13.00 -20.47
CA LYS A 48 7.40 -12.06 -21.47
C LYS A 48 5.93 -12.34 -21.76
N ASP A 49 5.13 -11.28 -21.86
CA ASP A 49 3.73 -11.41 -22.25
C ASP A 49 3.62 -11.98 -23.67
N LYS A 50 2.74 -12.96 -23.83
CA LYS A 50 2.58 -13.67 -25.11
C LYS A 50 1.95 -12.81 -26.20
N LYS A 51 1.18 -11.78 -25.83
CA LYS A 51 0.45 -10.91 -26.76
C LYS A 51 1.30 -9.77 -27.30
N ASP A 52 2.05 -9.10 -26.42
CA ASP A 52 2.79 -7.89 -26.78
C ASP A 52 4.31 -8.03 -26.65
N GLY A 53 4.80 -9.16 -26.13
CA GLY A 53 6.22 -9.42 -25.94
C GLY A 53 6.91 -8.59 -24.85
N LYS A 54 6.15 -7.80 -24.10
CA LYS A 54 6.67 -6.94 -23.02
C LYS A 54 7.01 -7.77 -21.78
N PRO A 55 7.93 -7.26 -20.93
CA PRO A 55 8.16 -7.88 -19.63
C PRO A 55 6.85 -7.99 -18.85
N ASP A 56 6.65 -9.15 -18.23
CA ASP A 56 5.50 -9.45 -17.39
C ASP A 56 5.96 -10.23 -16.17
N THR A 57 5.69 -9.73 -15.00
CA THR A 57 6.08 -10.37 -13.75
C THR A 57 4.87 -10.50 -12.84
N PHE A 58 4.52 -11.74 -12.50
CA PHE A 58 3.51 -12.04 -11.50
C PHE A 58 4.18 -12.33 -10.16
N VAL A 59 3.77 -11.66 -9.10
CA VAL A 59 4.35 -11.79 -7.76
C VAL A 59 3.30 -12.38 -6.83
N TYR A 60 3.52 -13.59 -6.33
CA TYR A 60 2.66 -14.19 -5.33
C TYR A 60 2.77 -13.44 -4.00
N THR A 61 1.64 -13.24 -3.33
CA THR A 61 1.60 -12.65 -2.00
C THR A 61 1.95 -13.71 -0.96
N GLY A 62 3.24 -13.88 -0.70
CA GLY A 62 3.74 -14.91 0.20
C GLY A 62 3.35 -16.33 -0.26
N ASP A 63 2.62 -17.03 0.58
CA ASP A 63 2.13 -18.40 0.32
C ASP A 63 0.76 -18.43 -0.39
N ILE A 64 0.16 -17.27 -0.65
CA ILE A 64 -1.10 -17.14 -1.39
C ILE A 64 -0.80 -17.00 -2.88
N HIS A 65 -1.33 -17.89 -3.69
CA HIS A 65 -1.12 -17.90 -5.15
C HIS A 65 -1.99 -16.86 -5.86
N ALA A 66 -1.88 -15.63 -5.42
CA ALA A 66 -2.53 -14.46 -5.99
C ALA A 66 -1.61 -13.24 -5.85
N MET A 67 -1.84 -12.22 -6.65
CA MET A 67 -1.06 -10.98 -6.64
C MET A 67 -1.91 -9.84 -6.10
N TRP A 68 -1.60 -9.38 -4.88
CA TRP A 68 -2.11 -8.12 -4.36
C TRP A 68 -1.38 -6.96 -5.01
N LEU A 69 -2.08 -5.90 -5.36
CA LEU A 69 -1.47 -4.68 -5.90
C LEU A 69 -0.62 -3.98 -4.85
N ARG A 70 -1.08 -3.85 -3.66
CA ARG A 70 -0.32 -3.35 -2.50
C ARG A 70 0.95 -4.13 -2.28
N ASP A 71 0.80 -5.43 -2.05
CA ASP A 71 1.89 -6.29 -1.61
C ASP A 71 2.98 -6.42 -2.67
N SER A 72 2.63 -6.61 -3.92
CA SER A 72 3.60 -6.72 -5.00
C SER A 72 4.46 -5.46 -5.15
N GLY A 73 3.86 -4.29 -4.98
CA GLY A 73 4.60 -3.02 -4.97
C GLY A 73 5.57 -2.90 -3.79
N ALA A 74 5.15 -3.33 -2.60
CA ALA A 74 5.99 -3.32 -1.40
C ALA A 74 7.07 -4.40 -1.44
N GLN A 75 6.75 -5.60 -1.92
CA GLN A 75 7.68 -6.74 -1.98
C GLN A 75 8.90 -6.46 -2.86
N VAL A 76 8.74 -5.74 -3.97
CA VAL A 76 9.85 -5.46 -4.90
C VAL A 76 10.50 -4.09 -4.67
N TRP A 77 9.91 -3.26 -3.84
CA TRP A 77 10.40 -1.90 -3.56
C TRP A 77 11.89 -1.83 -3.20
N PRO A 78 12.43 -2.70 -2.32
CA PRO A 78 13.82 -2.62 -1.92
C PRO A 78 14.83 -2.85 -3.05
N TYR A 79 14.39 -3.47 -4.15
CA TYR A 79 15.27 -3.80 -5.27
C TYR A 79 15.39 -2.68 -6.32
N VAL A 80 14.48 -1.72 -6.32
CA VAL A 80 14.46 -0.65 -7.33
C VAL A 80 15.78 0.12 -7.36
N GLN A 81 16.36 0.40 -6.22
CA GLN A 81 17.65 1.11 -6.12
C GLN A 81 18.82 0.35 -6.77
N LEU A 82 18.70 -0.95 -7.01
CA LEU A 82 19.71 -1.79 -7.63
C LEU A 82 19.47 -2.01 -9.14
N ALA A 83 18.38 -1.48 -9.68
CA ALA A 83 17.95 -1.75 -11.05
C ALA A 83 18.99 -1.36 -12.12
N ASN A 84 19.74 -0.28 -11.91
CA ASN A 84 20.76 0.17 -12.85
C ASN A 84 22.03 -0.72 -12.86
N GLU A 85 22.21 -1.54 -11.83
CA GLU A 85 23.37 -2.44 -11.69
C GLU A 85 23.12 -3.82 -12.29
N ASP A 86 21.86 -4.12 -12.68
CA ASP A 86 21.47 -5.45 -13.14
C ASP A 86 20.31 -5.35 -14.14
N LYS A 87 20.62 -5.59 -15.41
CA LYS A 87 19.65 -5.48 -16.51
C LYS A 87 18.48 -6.46 -16.35
N GLU A 88 18.72 -7.68 -15.87
CA GLU A 88 17.66 -8.67 -15.67
C GLU A 88 16.73 -8.25 -14.54
N LEU A 89 17.28 -7.72 -13.44
CA LEU A 89 16.50 -7.17 -12.33
C LEU A 89 15.64 -5.99 -12.80
N LYS A 90 16.23 -5.08 -13.55
CA LYS A 90 15.51 -3.94 -14.14
C LYS A 90 14.33 -4.40 -15.00
N THR A 91 14.54 -5.39 -15.86
CA THR A 91 13.50 -5.95 -16.73
C THR A 91 12.40 -6.64 -15.93
N MET A 92 12.77 -7.38 -14.89
CA MET A 92 11.81 -8.00 -13.97
C MET A 92 10.93 -6.95 -13.29
N LEU A 93 11.52 -5.85 -12.80
CA LEU A 93 10.78 -4.76 -12.16
C LEU A 93 9.83 -4.06 -13.14
N ALA A 94 10.27 -3.81 -14.38
CA ALA A 94 9.40 -3.30 -15.42
C ALA A 94 8.20 -4.24 -15.66
N GLY A 95 8.44 -5.54 -15.59
CA GLY A 95 7.39 -6.56 -15.70
C GLY A 95 6.35 -6.48 -14.59
N VAL A 96 6.75 -6.23 -13.34
CA VAL A 96 5.82 -6.03 -12.21
C VAL A 96 4.92 -4.83 -12.47
N ILE A 97 5.51 -3.72 -12.90
CA ILE A 97 4.77 -2.47 -13.19
C ILE A 97 3.79 -2.68 -14.34
N ASN A 98 4.22 -3.31 -15.44
CA ASN A 98 3.36 -3.64 -16.58
C ASN A 98 2.18 -4.51 -16.14
N ARG A 99 2.42 -5.53 -15.31
CA ARG A 99 1.36 -6.40 -14.78
C ARG A 99 0.38 -5.61 -13.92
N GLN A 100 0.86 -4.76 -13.04
CA GLN A 100 -0.01 -3.95 -12.18
C GLN A 100 -0.95 -3.06 -13.00
N PHE A 101 -0.48 -2.42 -14.05
CA PHE A 101 -1.34 -1.61 -14.93
C PHE A 101 -2.41 -2.46 -15.64
N LYS A 102 -2.03 -3.63 -16.13
CA LYS A 102 -2.98 -4.58 -16.75
C LYS A 102 -4.05 -5.03 -15.76
N LEU A 103 -3.66 -5.33 -14.51
CA LEU A 103 -4.59 -5.75 -13.47
C LEU A 103 -5.57 -4.64 -13.06
N ILE A 104 -5.09 -3.41 -12.94
CA ILE A 104 -5.97 -2.24 -12.71
C ILE A 104 -7.01 -2.13 -13.83
N ASN A 105 -6.62 -2.39 -15.08
CA ASN A 105 -7.52 -2.33 -16.23
C ASN A 105 -8.49 -3.53 -16.30
N VAL A 106 -8.18 -4.63 -15.63
CA VAL A 106 -9.13 -5.74 -15.45
C VAL A 106 -10.25 -5.34 -14.51
N ASP A 107 -9.90 -4.81 -13.31
CA ASP A 107 -10.88 -4.35 -12.34
C ASP A 107 -10.21 -3.39 -11.32
N PRO A 108 -10.47 -2.08 -11.40
CA PRO A 108 -9.86 -1.12 -10.49
C PRO A 108 -10.37 -1.21 -9.05
N PHE A 109 -11.47 -1.90 -8.79
CA PHE A 109 -11.98 -2.13 -7.43
C PHE A 109 -11.39 -3.36 -6.75
N ALA A 110 -10.69 -4.22 -7.48
CA ALA A 110 -10.12 -5.43 -6.90
C ALA A 110 -8.77 -5.17 -6.21
N ASN A 111 -8.53 -5.88 -5.11
CA ASN A 111 -7.27 -5.81 -4.38
C ASN A 111 -6.30 -6.94 -4.79
N ALA A 112 -6.80 -8.08 -5.25
CA ALA A 112 -5.98 -9.25 -5.56
C ALA A 112 -6.45 -9.96 -6.83
N PHE A 113 -5.49 -10.51 -7.57
CA PHE A 113 -5.71 -11.07 -8.91
C PHE A 113 -5.08 -12.45 -9.07
N ASN A 114 -5.70 -13.26 -9.93
CA ASN A 114 -5.18 -14.54 -10.38
C ASN A 114 -4.16 -14.36 -11.50
N ASP A 115 -3.31 -15.35 -11.71
CA ASP A 115 -2.42 -15.41 -12.86
C ASP A 115 -3.17 -16.04 -14.06
N GLY A 116 -4.00 -15.22 -14.71
CA GLY A 116 -4.94 -15.62 -15.71
C GLY A 116 -6.31 -16.00 -15.12
N PRO A 117 -7.29 -16.32 -15.96
CA PRO A 117 -8.64 -16.63 -15.50
C PRO A 117 -8.71 -17.96 -14.74
N ILE A 118 -9.38 -17.95 -13.59
CA ILE A 118 -9.65 -19.13 -12.75
C ILE A 118 -11.15 -19.15 -12.44
N PRO A 119 -11.96 -19.98 -13.12
CA PRO A 119 -13.42 -20.02 -12.91
C PRO A 119 -13.84 -20.46 -11.51
N ASP A 120 -13.01 -21.27 -10.83
CA ASP A 120 -13.24 -21.78 -9.50
C ASP A 120 -12.39 -21.09 -8.43
N GLY A 121 -12.21 -19.77 -8.55
CA GLY A 121 -11.45 -18.97 -7.60
C GLY A 121 -11.97 -19.08 -6.16
N HIS A 122 -11.07 -18.90 -5.20
CA HIS A 122 -11.36 -19.09 -3.77
C HIS A 122 -12.54 -18.24 -3.26
N TRP A 123 -12.64 -16.99 -3.72
CA TRP A 123 -13.66 -16.02 -3.29
C TRP A 123 -14.76 -15.80 -4.34
N LYS A 124 -14.93 -16.70 -5.30
CA LYS A 124 -15.93 -16.54 -6.37
C LYS A 124 -17.38 -16.39 -5.89
N THR A 125 -17.68 -16.81 -4.67
CA THR A 125 -19.02 -16.72 -4.07
C THR A 125 -19.26 -15.39 -3.35
N ASP A 126 -18.28 -14.51 -3.28
CA ASP A 126 -18.47 -13.16 -2.72
C ASP A 126 -19.55 -12.42 -3.51
N LEU A 127 -20.40 -11.67 -2.79
CA LEU A 127 -21.50 -10.90 -3.37
C LEU A 127 -21.00 -9.53 -3.81
N THR A 128 -20.34 -9.51 -4.94
CA THR A 128 -19.78 -8.37 -5.66
C THR A 128 -19.58 -8.78 -7.12
N ASP A 129 -19.23 -7.84 -7.99
CA ASP A 129 -19.07 -8.11 -9.43
C ASP A 129 -17.74 -8.84 -9.71
N MET A 130 -17.66 -10.12 -9.35
CA MET A 130 -16.48 -10.96 -9.56
C MET A 130 -16.30 -11.34 -11.03
N ASN A 131 -15.03 -11.45 -11.45
CA ASN A 131 -14.65 -12.11 -12.71
C ASN A 131 -13.51 -13.11 -12.45
N ASP A 132 -13.23 -13.96 -13.44
CA ASP A 132 -12.32 -15.10 -13.28
C ASP A 132 -10.84 -14.68 -13.09
N GLU A 133 -10.45 -13.47 -13.46
CA GLU A 133 -9.09 -12.94 -13.24
C GLU A 133 -8.92 -12.31 -11.86
N VAL A 134 -10.01 -12.06 -11.13
CA VAL A 134 -10.00 -11.47 -9.79
C VAL A 134 -10.00 -12.56 -8.73
N HIS A 135 -9.01 -12.52 -7.84
CA HIS A 135 -8.94 -13.40 -6.68
C HIS A 135 -9.84 -12.90 -5.55
N GLU A 136 -9.76 -11.59 -5.23
CA GLU A 136 -10.57 -10.93 -4.22
C GLU A 136 -10.92 -9.50 -4.66
N ARG A 137 -12.16 -9.08 -4.42
CA ARG A 137 -12.65 -7.77 -4.86
C ARG A 137 -12.99 -6.86 -3.69
N LYS A 138 -12.07 -6.70 -2.78
CA LYS A 138 -12.17 -5.72 -1.68
C LYS A 138 -11.64 -4.37 -2.14
N TRP A 139 -12.48 -3.35 -2.15
CA TRP A 139 -12.08 -2.01 -2.57
C TRP A 139 -11.22 -1.33 -1.50
N GLU A 140 -10.01 -1.02 -1.87
CA GLU A 140 -9.00 -0.33 -1.06
C GLU A 140 -8.33 0.76 -1.90
N ILE A 141 -8.31 1.99 -1.41
CA ILE A 141 -7.67 3.11 -2.11
C ILE A 141 -6.20 2.80 -2.42
N ASP A 142 -5.48 2.22 -1.45
CA ASP A 142 -4.05 1.96 -1.56
C ASP A 142 -3.68 0.99 -2.70
N SER A 143 -4.58 0.10 -3.08
CA SER A 143 -4.39 -0.79 -4.24
C SER A 143 -4.10 -0.03 -5.54
N LEU A 144 -4.66 1.17 -5.70
CA LEU A 144 -4.41 2.02 -6.87
C LEU A 144 -3.26 3.01 -6.67
N CYS A 145 -2.74 3.13 -5.47
CA CYS A 145 -1.64 4.05 -5.13
C CYS A 145 -0.27 3.38 -5.17
N TYR A 146 -0.15 2.16 -4.66
CA TYR A 146 1.13 1.42 -4.66
C TYR A 146 1.73 1.24 -6.07
N PRO A 147 0.95 0.90 -7.12
CA PRO A 147 1.47 0.84 -8.46
C PRO A 147 2.02 2.17 -8.98
N LEU A 148 1.38 3.28 -8.66
CA LEU A 148 1.86 4.62 -9.05
C LEU A 148 3.16 4.99 -8.34
N ARG A 149 3.25 4.68 -7.05
CA ARG A 149 4.46 4.89 -6.25
C ARG A 149 5.64 4.07 -6.78
N LEU A 150 5.42 2.80 -7.09
CA LEU A 150 6.45 1.92 -7.63
C LEU A 150 6.93 2.39 -9.01
N ALA A 151 6.00 2.69 -9.92
CA ALA A 151 6.32 3.14 -11.27
C ALA A 151 7.10 4.47 -11.27
N TYR A 152 6.71 5.40 -10.41
CA TYR A 152 7.40 6.68 -10.23
C TYR A 152 8.83 6.49 -9.72
N HIS A 153 9.03 5.68 -8.70
CA HIS A 153 10.35 5.38 -8.14
C HIS A 153 11.25 4.67 -9.15
N TYR A 154 10.72 3.69 -9.87
CA TYR A 154 11.43 3.01 -10.94
C TYR A 154 11.89 3.98 -12.04
N TRP A 155 10.99 4.86 -12.49
CA TRP A 155 11.29 5.86 -13.50
C TRP A 155 12.36 6.86 -13.02
N LYS A 156 12.22 7.40 -11.82
CA LYS A 156 13.20 8.34 -11.26
C LYS A 156 14.58 7.69 -11.06
N THR A 157 14.62 6.41 -10.76
CA THR A 157 15.88 5.67 -10.57
C THR A 157 16.54 5.30 -11.90
N THR A 158 15.76 4.82 -12.87
CA THR A 158 16.31 4.21 -14.10
C THR A 158 16.23 5.11 -15.33
N GLY A 159 15.33 6.09 -15.35
CA GLY A 159 15.02 6.87 -16.55
C GLY A 159 14.19 6.10 -17.58
N ASP A 160 13.85 4.86 -17.34
CA ASP A 160 13.09 4.04 -18.28
C ASP A 160 11.63 4.48 -18.37
N THR A 161 11.20 4.89 -19.56
CA THR A 161 9.85 5.36 -19.85
C THR A 161 9.00 4.31 -20.58
N SER A 162 9.55 3.15 -20.90
CA SER A 162 8.89 2.12 -21.69
C SER A 162 7.62 1.55 -21.05
N ILE A 163 7.50 1.66 -19.73
CA ILE A 163 6.33 1.23 -18.95
C ILE A 163 5.13 2.18 -19.07
N PHE A 164 5.34 3.42 -19.55
CA PHE A 164 4.29 4.44 -19.64
C PHE A 164 3.67 4.46 -21.04
N ASP A 165 3.01 3.39 -21.38
CA ASP A 165 2.37 3.11 -22.66
C ASP A 165 0.83 3.31 -22.62
N ALA A 166 0.12 2.72 -23.58
CA ALA A 166 -1.34 2.81 -23.65
C ALA A 166 -2.03 2.12 -22.45
N GLU A 167 -1.47 1.03 -21.91
CA GLU A 167 -2.00 0.39 -20.69
C GLU A 167 -1.90 1.32 -19.48
N TRP A 168 -0.79 2.04 -19.35
CA TRP A 168 -0.62 3.07 -18.33
C TRP A 168 -1.68 4.17 -18.43
N ILE A 169 -1.88 4.73 -19.63
CA ILE A 169 -2.90 5.78 -19.84
C ILE A 169 -4.29 5.28 -19.45
N LYS A 170 -4.66 4.06 -19.87
CA LYS A 170 -5.92 3.44 -19.51
C LYS A 170 -6.05 3.21 -18.02
N ALA A 171 -4.97 2.78 -17.36
CA ALA A 171 -4.95 2.59 -15.90
C ALA A 171 -5.19 3.91 -15.17
N ILE A 172 -4.58 5.01 -15.59
CA ILE A 172 -4.81 6.34 -15.00
C ILE A 172 -6.27 6.77 -15.18
N GLN A 173 -6.85 6.58 -16.35
CA GLN A 173 -8.26 6.91 -16.60
C GLN A 173 -9.19 6.09 -15.68
N ASN A 174 -8.91 4.81 -15.49
CA ASN A 174 -9.66 3.93 -14.59
C ASN A 174 -9.50 4.35 -13.12
N ILE A 175 -8.29 4.73 -12.70
CA ILE A 175 -8.04 5.23 -11.34
C ILE A 175 -8.84 6.50 -11.08
N LEU A 176 -8.81 7.47 -11.99
CA LEU A 176 -9.56 8.71 -11.86
C LEU A 176 -11.07 8.45 -11.77
N THR A 177 -11.60 7.61 -12.65
CA THR A 177 -13.02 7.24 -12.64
C THR A 177 -13.41 6.58 -11.33
N THR A 178 -12.59 5.65 -10.82
CA THR A 178 -12.84 4.92 -9.57
C THR A 178 -12.79 5.84 -8.35
N PHE A 179 -11.79 6.70 -8.26
CA PHE A 179 -11.69 7.66 -7.16
C PHE A 179 -12.85 8.66 -7.17
N ARG A 180 -13.25 9.16 -8.35
CA ARG A 180 -14.41 10.06 -8.51
C ARG A 180 -15.70 9.37 -8.07
N ASP A 181 -15.93 8.13 -8.48
CA ASP A 181 -17.07 7.31 -8.06
C ASP A 181 -17.11 7.19 -6.53
N GLN A 182 -15.98 7.00 -5.89
CA GLN A 182 -15.87 6.80 -4.45
C GLN A 182 -15.80 8.10 -3.63
N GLN A 183 -15.77 9.26 -4.26
CA GLN A 183 -16.08 10.51 -3.56
C GLN A 183 -17.57 10.59 -3.17
N ARG A 184 -18.41 9.73 -3.74
CA ARG A 184 -19.84 9.58 -3.39
C ARG A 184 -20.69 10.84 -3.58
N ARG A 185 -20.28 11.76 -4.48
CA ARG A 185 -21.01 13.02 -4.73
C ARG A 185 -22.37 12.80 -5.37
N ASP A 186 -22.49 11.80 -6.24
CA ASP A 186 -23.69 11.48 -7.01
C ASP A 186 -24.44 10.26 -6.47
N GLY A 187 -24.19 9.85 -5.23
CA GLY A 187 -24.84 8.71 -4.60
C GLY A 187 -23.87 7.72 -3.96
N ARG A 188 -24.30 6.47 -3.82
CA ARG A 188 -23.52 5.42 -3.15
C ARG A 188 -22.32 4.91 -3.95
N GLY A 189 -22.15 5.34 -5.18
CA GLY A 189 -21.16 4.81 -6.09
C GLY A 189 -21.60 3.46 -6.71
N SER A 190 -20.70 2.86 -7.47
CA SER A 190 -20.97 1.61 -8.22
C SER A 190 -20.49 0.34 -7.49
N TYR A 191 -19.82 0.47 -6.36
CA TYR A 191 -19.22 -0.65 -5.64
C TYR A 191 -20.04 -1.08 -4.44
N HIS A 192 -20.25 -2.37 -4.30
CA HIS A 192 -20.77 -3.01 -3.09
C HIS A 192 -20.07 -4.35 -2.86
N PHE A 193 -20.03 -4.79 -1.63
CA PHE A 193 -19.37 -6.05 -1.28
C PHE A 193 -20.01 -6.68 -0.04
N GLN A 194 -20.38 -7.94 -0.15
CA GLN A 194 -20.72 -8.78 0.99
C GLN A 194 -20.04 -10.15 0.84
N ARG A 195 -19.72 -10.73 1.96
CA ARG A 195 -19.23 -12.12 2.06
C ARG A 195 -20.02 -12.84 3.14
N VAL A 196 -20.39 -14.07 2.89
CA VAL A 196 -20.96 -14.95 3.92
C VAL A 196 -19.79 -15.42 4.80
N THR A 197 -19.72 -14.87 6.01
CA THR A 197 -18.62 -15.08 6.94
C THR A 197 -19.06 -14.85 8.37
N GLU A 198 -18.41 -15.52 9.32
CA GLU A 198 -18.58 -15.25 10.75
C GLU A 198 -17.71 -14.06 11.21
N ARG A 199 -16.76 -13.65 10.40
CA ARG A 199 -15.84 -12.56 10.71
C ARG A 199 -16.38 -11.23 10.16
N ALA A 200 -16.90 -10.38 11.07
CA ALA A 200 -17.52 -9.10 10.71
C ALA A 200 -16.62 -8.18 9.87
N LEU A 201 -15.30 -8.27 10.06
CA LEU A 201 -14.34 -7.44 9.33
C LEU A 201 -14.13 -7.86 7.86
N ASP A 202 -14.64 -9.02 7.46
CA ASP A 202 -14.52 -9.53 6.08
C ASP A 202 -15.71 -9.20 5.19
N THR A 203 -16.64 -8.39 5.68
CA THR A 203 -17.86 -8.01 4.93
C THR A 203 -18.26 -6.58 5.23
N MET A 204 -19.07 -5.98 4.36
CA MET A 204 -19.57 -4.63 4.51
C MET A 204 -20.97 -4.63 5.12
N THR A 205 -21.24 -3.64 5.98
CA THR A 205 -22.57 -3.36 6.53
C THR A 205 -23.53 -2.80 5.45
N ASN A 206 -24.80 -2.63 5.80
CA ASN A 206 -25.81 -1.99 4.95
C ASN A 206 -25.86 -2.58 3.53
N ASP A 207 -26.09 -3.90 3.45
CA ASP A 207 -26.21 -4.64 2.19
C ASP A 207 -24.99 -4.49 1.26
N GLY A 208 -23.82 -4.31 1.85
CA GLY A 208 -22.57 -4.19 1.11
C GLY A 208 -22.15 -2.78 0.74
N TRP A 209 -22.95 -1.77 1.11
CA TRP A 209 -22.66 -0.37 0.82
C TRP A 209 -21.80 0.32 1.89
N GLY A 210 -21.68 -0.31 3.06
CA GLY A 210 -20.95 0.23 4.20
C GLY A 210 -21.73 1.27 4.99
N ASN A 211 -21.12 1.77 6.05
CA ASN A 211 -21.70 2.83 6.85
C ASN A 211 -21.81 4.14 6.04
N PRO A 212 -22.88 4.92 6.23
CA PRO A 212 -23.10 6.12 5.43
C PRO A 212 -21.98 7.16 5.61
N VAL A 213 -21.72 7.88 4.54
CA VAL A 213 -20.79 9.01 4.51
C VAL A 213 -21.47 10.27 4.00
N LYS A 214 -21.01 11.42 4.48
CA LYS A 214 -21.36 12.71 3.88
C LYS A 214 -20.28 13.07 2.86
N PRO A 215 -20.63 13.25 1.57
CA PRO A 215 -19.66 13.67 0.57
C PRO A 215 -19.04 15.02 0.90
N VAL A 216 -17.72 15.05 1.08
CA VAL A 216 -16.97 16.25 1.47
C VAL A 216 -15.71 16.47 0.62
N GLY A 217 -15.48 15.60 -0.36
CA GLY A 217 -14.30 15.62 -1.23
C GLY A 217 -13.30 14.49 -0.96
N LEU A 218 -13.42 13.80 0.17
CA LEU A 218 -12.63 12.61 0.48
C LEU A 218 -13.11 11.41 -0.34
N ILE A 219 -12.22 10.44 -0.52
CA ILE A 219 -12.49 9.19 -1.23
C ILE A 219 -12.83 8.11 -0.21
N ALA A 220 -13.96 7.41 -0.41
CA ALA A 220 -14.32 6.28 0.42
C ALA A 220 -13.44 5.07 0.11
N SER A 221 -12.99 4.39 1.15
CA SER A 221 -12.33 3.08 1.09
C SER A 221 -13.18 2.10 1.88
N SER A 222 -13.66 1.07 1.21
CA SER A 222 -14.51 0.07 1.87
C SER A 222 -13.70 -0.80 2.82
N PHE A 223 -12.46 -1.07 2.45
CA PHE A 223 -11.52 -1.85 3.24
C PHE A 223 -10.23 -1.08 3.51
N ARG A 224 -9.54 -1.52 4.57
CA ARG A 224 -8.23 -1.04 5.02
C ARG A 224 -7.10 -1.79 4.31
N PRO A 225 -5.85 -1.31 4.38
CA PRO A 225 -4.69 -2.08 3.86
C PRO A 225 -4.50 -3.46 4.51
N SER A 226 -5.20 -3.76 5.60
CA SER A 226 -5.27 -5.09 6.22
C SER A 226 -6.28 -6.04 5.58
N ASP A 227 -7.03 -5.58 4.56
CA ASP A 227 -8.20 -6.26 3.99
C ASP A 227 -9.41 -6.33 4.95
N ASP A 228 -9.39 -5.56 6.02
CA ASP A 228 -10.50 -5.43 6.97
C ASP A 228 -11.42 -4.26 6.60
N ALA A 229 -12.72 -4.43 6.81
CA ALA A 229 -13.69 -3.39 6.56
C ALA A 229 -13.45 -2.15 7.41
N THR A 230 -13.58 -0.96 6.80
CA THR A 230 -13.54 0.31 7.52
C THR A 230 -14.79 0.49 8.39
N THR A 231 -14.64 1.18 9.52
CA THR A 231 -15.76 1.64 10.33
C THR A 231 -16.38 2.91 9.74
N PHE A 232 -15.57 3.93 9.51
CA PHE A 232 -15.91 5.12 8.74
C PHE A 232 -15.15 5.08 7.42
N GLN A 233 -15.84 5.24 6.31
CA GLN A 233 -15.28 4.90 5.01
C GLN A 233 -14.23 5.87 4.49
N PHE A 234 -14.11 7.09 5.04
CA PHE A 234 -13.04 7.99 4.68
C PHE A 234 -11.79 7.65 5.50
N LEU A 235 -11.01 6.72 5.01
CA LEU A 235 -9.74 6.27 5.59
C LEU A 235 -8.67 7.33 5.32
N ILE A 236 -8.22 8.01 6.37
CA ILE A 236 -7.37 9.20 6.24
C ILE A 236 -5.97 8.89 5.68
N PRO A 237 -5.22 7.88 6.19
CA PRO A 237 -3.90 7.60 5.61
C PRO A 237 -3.96 7.29 4.11
N SER A 238 -4.98 6.56 3.67
CA SER A 238 -5.16 6.21 2.26
C SER A 238 -5.55 7.41 1.40
N ASN A 239 -6.31 8.37 1.94
CA ASN A 239 -6.62 9.62 1.25
C ASN A 239 -5.36 10.49 1.05
N PHE A 240 -4.47 10.57 2.04
CA PHE A 240 -3.15 11.21 1.86
C PHE A 240 -2.35 10.51 0.76
N PHE A 241 -2.35 9.19 0.75
CA PHE A 241 -1.64 8.40 -0.26
C PHE A 241 -2.21 8.62 -1.66
N ALA A 242 -3.51 8.79 -1.80
CA ALA A 242 -4.14 9.14 -3.07
C ALA A 242 -3.65 10.50 -3.60
N VAL A 243 -3.51 11.51 -2.73
CA VAL A 243 -3.02 12.84 -3.11
C VAL A 243 -1.60 12.75 -3.67
N SER A 244 -0.68 12.15 -2.93
CA SER A 244 0.72 12.03 -3.36
C SER A 244 0.87 11.18 -4.63
N SER A 245 0.09 10.11 -4.74
CA SER A 245 0.10 9.22 -5.90
C SER A 245 -0.41 9.90 -7.16
N LEU A 246 -1.51 10.66 -7.06
CA LEU A 246 -2.06 11.43 -8.18
C LEU A 246 -1.09 12.52 -8.67
N ARG A 247 -0.36 13.17 -7.76
CA ARG A 247 0.67 14.15 -8.12
C ARG A 247 1.85 13.54 -8.86
N LYS A 248 2.28 12.34 -8.44
CA LYS A 248 3.29 11.55 -9.16
C LYS A 248 2.82 11.18 -10.56
N ALA A 249 1.58 10.72 -10.69
CA ALA A 249 0.97 10.42 -11.98
C ALA A 249 0.93 11.65 -12.90
N ALA A 250 0.55 12.80 -12.37
CA ALA A 250 0.51 14.06 -13.12
C ALA A 250 1.89 14.46 -13.66
N GLU A 251 2.94 14.30 -12.87
CA GLU A 251 4.31 14.57 -13.31
C GLU A 251 4.72 13.65 -14.47
N ILE A 252 4.45 12.37 -14.38
CA ILE A 252 4.71 11.40 -15.45
C ILE A 252 3.93 11.75 -16.73
N LEU A 253 2.64 12.03 -16.58
CA LEU A 253 1.78 12.38 -17.72
C LEU A 253 2.24 13.66 -18.43
N THR A 254 2.80 14.61 -17.68
CA THR A 254 3.33 15.84 -18.24
C THR A 254 4.68 15.62 -18.91
N GLU A 255 5.64 15.02 -18.21
CA GLU A 255 7.03 14.92 -18.66
C GLU A 255 7.28 13.80 -19.67
N VAL A 256 6.56 12.68 -19.55
CA VAL A 256 6.76 11.48 -20.39
C VAL A 256 5.73 11.44 -21.52
N ASN A 257 4.45 11.56 -21.18
CA ASN A 257 3.37 11.32 -22.14
C ASN A 257 2.90 12.56 -22.89
N ASN A 258 3.28 13.76 -22.44
CA ASN A 258 2.75 15.01 -22.98
C ASN A 258 1.22 15.04 -23.04
N ARG A 259 0.60 14.66 -21.93
CA ARG A 259 -0.86 14.62 -21.76
C ARG A 259 -1.31 15.62 -20.69
N PRO A 260 -1.27 16.94 -20.99
CA PRO A 260 -1.54 17.99 -20.00
C PRO A 260 -2.97 17.97 -19.46
N GLU A 261 -3.96 17.58 -20.28
CA GLU A 261 -5.35 17.53 -19.82
C GLU A 261 -5.55 16.41 -18.76
N LEU A 262 -4.97 15.23 -19.00
CA LEU A 262 -5.06 14.11 -18.08
C LEU A 262 -4.25 14.37 -16.81
N ALA A 263 -3.08 15.02 -16.93
CA ALA A 263 -2.30 15.48 -15.79
C ALA A 263 -3.10 16.47 -14.92
N LYS A 264 -3.83 17.39 -15.57
CA LYS A 264 -4.71 18.35 -14.87
C LYS A 264 -5.84 17.64 -14.12
N GLU A 265 -6.46 16.62 -14.69
CA GLU A 265 -7.48 15.83 -13.99
C GLU A 265 -6.91 15.20 -12.72
N CYS A 266 -5.68 14.69 -12.76
CA CYS A 266 -4.99 14.15 -11.59
C CYS A 266 -4.71 15.23 -10.52
N THR A 267 -4.20 16.39 -10.92
CA THR A 267 -3.89 17.48 -9.98
C THR A 267 -5.15 18.12 -9.42
N ASP A 268 -6.22 18.23 -10.20
CA ASP A 268 -7.50 18.76 -9.73
C ASP A 268 -8.10 17.83 -8.64
N LEU A 269 -8.12 16.53 -8.88
CA LEU A 269 -8.61 15.58 -7.87
C LEU A 269 -7.72 15.58 -6.63
N ALA A 270 -6.39 15.59 -6.79
CA ALA A 270 -5.47 15.69 -5.67
C ALA A 270 -5.73 16.94 -4.83
N GLY A 271 -5.96 18.08 -5.46
CA GLY A 271 -6.29 19.35 -4.79
C GLY A 271 -7.61 19.30 -4.02
N GLU A 272 -8.65 18.67 -4.59
CA GLU A 272 -9.93 18.49 -3.91
C GLU A 272 -9.79 17.64 -2.65
N VAL A 273 -9.08 16.51 -2.77
CA VAL A 273 -8.84 15.58 -1.63
C VAL A 273 -8.00 16.27 -0.56
N GLU A 274 -6.92 16.97 -0.94
CA GLU A 274 -6.08 17.70 0.01
C GLU A 274 -6.84 18.77 0.77
N THR A 275 -7.68 19.53 0.09
CA THR A 275 -8.55 20.54 0.72
C THR A 275 -9.49 19.89 1.74
N ALA A 276 -10.08 18.76 1.38
CA ALA A 276 -10.94 17.99 2.28
C ALA A 276 -10.19 17.42 3.49
N LEU A 277 -8.95 16.93 3.28
CA LEU A 277 -8.09 16.46 4.36
C LEU A 277 -7.80 17.57 5.39
N ARG A 278 -7.44 18.76 4.92
CA ARG A 278 -7.20 19.91 5.81
C ARG A 278 -8.40 20.24 6.68
N LYS A 279 -9.61 20.07 6.15
CA LYS A 279 -10.85 20.45 6.84
C LYS A 279 -11.41 19.35 7.74
N TYR A 280 -11.30 18.08 7.34
CA TYR A 280 -12.05 16.98 7.96
C TYR A 280 -11.17 15.90 8.63
N ALA A 281 -9.86 15.88 8.37
CA ALA A 281 -8.99 14.79 8.83
C ALA A 281 -8.47 14.97 10.26
N THR A 282 -8.63 16.15 10.86
CA THR A 282 -8.02 16.46 12.16
C THR A 282 -9.03 16.40 13.30
N TYR A 283 -8.51 16.12 14.48
CA TYR A 283 -9.24 16.08 15.74
C TYR A 283 -8.43 16.77 16.83
N ASN A 284 -9.04 17.64 17.62
CA ASN A 284 -8.39 18.31 18.75
C ASN A 284 -8.42 17.40 19.97
N HIS A 285 -7.34 16.65 20.17
CA HIS A 285 -7.21 15.72 21.29
C HIS A 285 -6.81 16.47 22.56
N PRO A 286 -7.47 16.24 23.72
CA PRO A 286 -7.19 16.97 24.95
C PRO A 286 -5.79 16.75 25.52
N LYS A 287 -5.16 15.62 25.20
CA LYS A 287 -3.82 15.26 25.68
C LYS A 287 -2.71 15.54 24.69
N TYR A 288 -2.95 15.35 23.40
CA TYR A 288 -1.91 15.41 22.35
C TYR A 288 -1.96 16.68 21.50
N GLY A 289 -3.01 17.47 21.62
CA GLY A 289 -3.27 18.58 20.72
C GLY A 289 -3.94 18.10 19.42
N THR A 290 -3.82 18.87 18.36
CA THR A 290 -4.42 18.49 17.06
C THR A 290 -3.69 17.28 16.48
N ILE A 291 -4.44 16.21 16.17
CA ILE A 291 -3.96 14.98 15.57
C ILE A 291 -4.73 14.65 14.30
N TYR A 292 -4.19 13.79 13.45
CA TYR A 292 -4.95 13.17 12.37
C TYR A 292 -5.79 12.02 12.93
N ALA A 293 -7.05 11.96 12.52
CA ALA A 293 -7.90 10.80 12.75
C ALA A 293 -7.53 9.67 11.79
N PHE A 294 -7.83 8.44 12.16
CA PHE A 294 -7.63 7.27 11.31
C PHE A 294 -8.72 7.14 10.24
N GLU A 295 -9.98 7.28 10.65
CA GLU A 295 -11.16 7.27 9.76
C GLU A 295 -12.14 8.36 10.17
N VAL A 296 -12.83 8.92 9.18
CA VAL A 296 -13.92 9.89 9.39
C VAL A 296 -15.09 9.58 8.43
N ASP A 297 -16.26 10.13 8.72
CA ASP A 297 -17.46 9.90 7.91
C ASP A 297 -18.02 11.17 7.22
N GLY A 298 -17.42 12.32 7.46
CA GLY A 298 -17.89 13.60 6.95
C GLY A 298 -19.05 14.22 7.75
N PHE A 299 -19.68 13.48 8.68
CA PHE A 299 -20.72 13.96 9.58
C PHE A 299 -20.17 14.51 10.90
N GLY A 300 -18.86 14.56 11.06
CA GLY A 300 -18.20 15.00 12.29
C GLY A 300 -17.75 13.87 13.21
N ASN A 301 -17.87 12.61 12.80
CA ASN A 301 -17.40 11.48 13.57
C ASN A 301 -15.96 11.10 13.19
N HIS A 302 -15.15 10.75 14.20
CA HIS A 302 -13.75 10.42 14.07
C HIS A 302 -13.46 9.10 14.77
N LEU A 303 -12.69 8.23 14.14
CA LEU A 303 -12.11 7.04 14.77
C LEU A 303 -10.64 7.33 15.06
N LEU A 304 -10.26 7.27 16.35
CA LEU A 304 -8.92 7.59 16.82
C LEU A 304 -8.17 6.31 17.14
N MET A 305 -7.31 5.90 16.24
CA MET A 305 -6.43 4.74 16.36
C MET A 305 -5.34 4.81 15.29
N ASP A 306 -4.44 3.86 15.28
CA ASP A 306 -3.66 3.49 14.11
C ASP A 306 -3.64 1.97 13.97
N ASP A 307 -3.38 1.51 12.76
CA ASP A 307 -3.19 0.13 12.38
C ASP A 307 -1.81 0.02 11.73
N ALA A 308 -1.09 -1.06 11.99
CA ALA A 308 0.27 -1.23 11.48
C ALA A 308 0.36 -1.39 9.97
N ASN A 309 -0.72 -1.81 9.31
CA ASN A 309 -0.71 -2.00 7.84
C ASN A 309 -0.59 -0.65 7.12
N VAL A 310 0.38 -0.56 6.22
CA VAL A 310 0.71 0.68 5.49
C VAL A 310 -0.15 0.78 4.23
N PRO A 311 -0.81 1.91 3.96
CA PRO A 311 -0.70 3.22 4.59
C PRO A 311 -1.30 3.30 6.00
N SER A 312 -0.55 3.87 6.90
CA SER A 312 -0.92 4.09 8.30
C SER A 312 -0.62 5.53 8.69
N LEU A 313 -1.10 5.96 9.86
CA LEU A 313 -0.80 7.32 10.34
C LEU A 313 0.68 7.48 10.63
N ILE A 314 1.32 6.50 11.28
CA ILE A 314 2.76 6.57 11.57
C ILE A 314 3.61 6.60 10.29
N ALA A 315 3.17 5.96 9.22
CA ALA A 315 3.89 5.87 7.96
C ALA A 315 3.76 7.09 7.03
N LEU A 316 2.96 8.09 7.38
CA LEU A 316 2.68 9.24 6.50
C LEU A 316 3.95 9.90 5.92
N PRO A 317 5.02 10.19 6.68
CA PRO A 317 6.23 10.75 6.09
C PRO A 317 7.02 9.75 5.25
N TYR A 318 6.98 8.47 5.58
CA TYR A 318 7.64 7.41 4.81
C TYR A 318 7.09 7.32 3.38
N LEU A 319 5.78 7.50 3.21
CA LEU A 319 5.13 7.54 1.90
C LEU A 319 5.30 8.90 1.19
N GLY A 320 5.85 9.91 1.87
CA GLY A 320 5.97 11.26 1.33
C GLY A 320 4.68 12.06 1.36
N ASP A 321 3.73 11.65 2.21
CA ASP A 321 2.38 12.22 2.27
C ASP A 321 2.31 13.47 3.13
N VAL A 322 3.13 13.56 4.18
CA VAL A 322 3.28 14.72 5.04
C VAL A 322 4.76 14.98 5.34
N ASP A 323 5.10 16.21 5.67
CA ASP A 323 6.43 16.55 6.15
C ASP A 323 6.65 15.94 7.54
N ILE A 324 7.87 15.40 7.79
CA ILE A 324 8.21 14.80 9.08
C ILE A 324 8.13 15.80 10.23
N ASN A 325 8.30 17.10 9.95
CA ASN A 325 8.21 18.17 10.91
C ASN A 325 6.80 18.78 11.05
N ASP A 326 5.81 18.25 10.34
CA ASP A 326 4.41 18.67 10.51
C ASP A 326 3.99 18.51 11.97
N PRO A 327 3.60 19.60 12.67
CA PRO A 327 3.24 19.55 14.09
C PRO A 327 2.06 18.61 14.36
N ILE A 328 1.10 18.54 13.45
CA ILE A 328 -0.05 17.62 13.57
C ILE A 328 0.43 16.17 13.48
N TYR A 329 1.34 15.89 12.56
CA TYR A 329 1.95 14.56 12.46
C TYR A 329 2.72 14.19 13.72
N GLN A 330 3.54 15.09 14.27
CA GLN A 330 4.30 14.82 15.48
C GLN A 330 3.37 14.57 16.70
N ASN A 331 2.27 15.30 16.82
CA ASN A 331 1.22 15.03 17.80
C ASN A 331 0.60 13.64 17.57
N THR A 332 0.27 13.32 16.33
CA THR A 332 -0.29 12.02 15.94
C THR A 332 0.67 10.88 16.25
N ARG A 333 1.96 11.05 15.97
CA ARG A 333 3.01 10.07 16.23
C ARG A 333 3.11 9.72 17.71
N ARG A 334 2.99 10.73 18.60
CA ARG A 334 2.95 10.50 20.06
C ARG A 334 1.68 9.75 20.47
N PHE A 335 0.54 10.12 19.90
CA PHE A 335 -0.74 9.47 20.17
C PHE A 335 -0.73 7.99 19.76
N VAL A 336 -0.36 7.67 18.54
CA VAL A 336 -0.44 6.29 18.02
C VAL A 336 0.54 5.33 18.68
N TRP A 337 1.64 5.88 19.25
CA TRP A 337 2.64 5.10 19.99
C TRP A 337 2.44 5.25 21.51
N SER A 338 1.19 5.17 21.94
CA SER A 338 0.78 5.27 23.34
C SER A 338 -0.42 4.37 23.62
N GLU A 339 -0.70 4.14 24.89
CA GLU A 339 -1.85 3.35 25.35
C GLU A 339 -3.21 3.99 25.03
N ASP A 340 -3.23 5.25 24.58
CA ASP A 340 -4.44 5.91 24.10
C ASP A 340 -4.84 5.44 22.69
N ASN A 341 -3.92 4.80 21.94
CA ASN A 341 -4.25 4.03 20.76
C ASN A 341 -4.64 2.61 21.18
N PRO A 342 -5.89 2.17 20.92
CA PRO A 342 -6.38 0.86 21.36
C PRO A 342 -5.61 -0.34 20.79
N TYR A 343 -4.84 -0.14 19.73
CA TYR A 343 -4.03 -1.18 19.08
C TYR A 343 -2.53 -1.01 19.29
N PHE A 344 -2.15 -0.18 20.28
CA PHE A 344 -0.78 -0.15 20.76
C PHE A 344 -0.62 -1.14 21.92
N PHE A 345 0.40 -2.00 21.83
CA PHE A 345 0.63 -3.06 22.81
C PHE A 345 2.07 -3.10 23.28
N LYS A 346 2.26 -3.62 24.49
CA LYS A 346 3.58 -3.84 25.10
C LYS A 346 3.74 -5.32 25.41
N GLY A 347 4.88 -5.87 25.01
CA GLY A 347 5.26 -7.24 25.28
C GLY A 347 6.67 -7.32 25.90
N THR A 348 7.16 -8.53 26.11
CA THR A 348 8.49 -8.78 26.70
C THR A 348 9.63 -8.38 25.79
N ALA A 349 9.48 -8.53 24.47
CA ALA A 349 10.51 -8.20 23.49
C ALA A 349 10.47 -6.74 23.02
N GLY A 350 9.34 -6.05 23.21
CA GLY A 350 9.18 -4.68 22.76
C GLY A 350 7.74 -4.19 22.81
N GLU A 351 7.51 -3.03 22.18
CA GLU A 351 6.21 -2.39 22.07
C GLU A 351 5.96 -1.97 20.63
N GLY A 352 4.69 -1.84 20.25
CA GLY A 352 4.32 -1.43 18.90
C GLY A 352 2.84 -1.51 18.62
N ILE A 353 2.50 -1.20 17.38
CA ILE A 353 1.12 -1.17 16.89
C ILE A 353 0.78 -2.52 16.25
N GLY A 354 -0.41 -3.02 16.56
CA GLY A 354 -1.01 -4.18 15.92
C GLY A 354 -2.14 -3.77 14.98
N GLY A 355 -3.30 -4.34 15.20
CA GLY A 355 -4.51 -4.03 14.44
C GLY A 355 -5.59 -5.08 14.66
N PRO A 356 -6.83 -4.77 14.25
CA PRO A 356 -7.94 -5.72 14.40
C PRO A 356 -7.73 -7.03 13.63
N HIS A 357 -6.94 -6.99 12.57
CA HIS A 357 -6.70 -8.16 11.71
C HIS A 357 -6.09 -9.34 12.47
N ILE A 358 -5.13 -9.05 13.33
CA ILE A 358 -4.44 -10.07 14.13
C ILE A 358 -4.92 -10.14 15.58
N GLY A 359 -5.75 -9.19 16.01
CA GLY A 359 -6.35 -9.17 17.34
C GLY A 359 -5.56 -8.42 18.40
N TYR A 360 -6.06 -8.46 19.62
CA TYR A 360 -5.46 -7.79 20.76
C TYR A 360 -4.13 -8.45 21.19
N ASP A 361 -3.26 -7.65 21.78
CA ASP A 361 -1.96 -8.07 22.34
C ASP A 361 -0.98 -8.66 21.32
N MET A 362 -1.22 -8.39 20.03
CA MET A 362 -0.34 -8.79 18.93
C MET A 362 0.26 -7.57 18.26
N ILE A 363 1.58 -7.55 18.14
CA ILE A 363 2.34 -6.45 17.53
C ILE A 363 2.78 -6.85 16.12
N TRP A 364 2.48 -6.01 15.13
CA TRP A 364 3.08 -6.14 13.81
C TRP A 364 4.50 -5.57 13.81
N PRO A 365 5.54 -6.35 13.49
CA PRO A 365 6.90 -5.82 13.35
C PRO A 365 7.00 -4.65 12.37
N MET A 366 6.12 -4.63 11.37
CA MET A 366 5.99 -3.54 10.40
C MET A 366 5.81 -2.17 11.07
N SER A 367 5.10 -2.07 12.20
CA SER A 367 4.93 -0.80 12.92
C SER A 367 6.25 -0.31 13.53
N ILE A 368 7.09 -1.23 14.00
CA ILE A 368 8.41 -0.92 14.55
C ILE A 368 9.34 -0.43 13.43
N MET A 369 9.28 -1.06 12.26
CA MET A 369 10.01 -0.60 11.07
C MET A 369 9.59 0.81 10.67
N MET A 370 8.29 1.10 10.64
CA MET A 370 7.78 2.44 10.28
C MET A 370 8.17 3.48 11.32
N LYS A 371 8.21 3.13 12.61
CA LYS A 371 8.74 4.02 13.64
C LYS A 371 10.20 4.38 13.38
N ALA A 372 11.02 3.40 13.03
CA ALA A 372 12.42 3.62 12.68
C ALA A 372 12.57 4.50 11.44
N PHE A 373 11.84 4.20 10.36
CA PHE A 373 11.90 4.96 9.11
C PHE A 373 11.41 6.41 9.23
N THR A 374 10.58 6.72 10.20
CA THR A 374 10.04 8.05 10.45
C THR A 374 10.70 8.75 11.64
N SER A 375 11.76 8.17 12.19
CA SER A 375 12.49 8.75 13.32
C SER A 375 13.54 9.75 12.87
N GLN A 376 13.70 10.82 13.65
CA GLN A 376 14.79 11.79 13.54
C GLN A 376 15.84 11.63 14.63
N ASN A 377 15.75 10.54 15.42
CA ASN A 377 16.57 10.30 16.60
C ASN A 377 17.26 8.93 16.49
N ASP A 378 18.60 8.93 16.50
CA ASP A 378 19.40 7.71 16.35
C ASP A 378 19.14 6.69 17.48
N GLU A 379 18.89 7.14 18.71
CA GLU A 379 18.62 6.24 19.83
C GLU A 379 17.24 5.55 19.67
N GLU A 380 16.26 6.27 19.16
CA GLU A 380 14.96 5.68 18.82
C GLU A 380 15.11 4.62 17.71
N ILE A 381 15.90 4.89 16.67
CA ILE A 381 16.18 3.92 15.60
C ILE A 381 16.87 2.67 16.15
N LYS A 382 17.89 2.85 17.00
CA LYS A 382 18.58 1.72 17.64
C LYS A 382 17.64 0.88 18.51
N THR A 383 16.75 1.52 19.24
CA THR A 383 15.73 0.85 20.07
C THR A 383 14.79 0.02 19.19
N CYS A 384 14.33 0.55 18.07
CA CYS A 384 13.50 -0.17 17.11
C CYS A 384 14.22 -1.39 16.52
N VAL A 385 15.47 -1.22 16.10
CA VAL A 385 16.28 -2.34 15.56
C VAL A 385 16.48 -3.43 16.62
N LYS A 386 16.74 -3.02 17.88
CA LYS A 386 16.87 -3.97 18.98
C LYS A 386 15.58 -4.76 19.22
N MET A 387 14.43 -4.10 19.24
CA MET A 387 13.14 -4.79 19.37
C MET A 387 12.92 -5.82 18.26
N LEU A 388 13.24 -5.47 17.01
CA LEU A 388 13.14 -6.39 15.88
C LEU A 388 14.09 -7.59 16.00
N MET A 389 15.27 -7.41 16.57
CA MET A 389 16.20 -8.51 16.83
C MET A 389 15.78 -9.41 17.99
N ASP A 390 15.09 -8.86 18.99
CA ASP A 390 14.68 -9.58 20.20
C ASP A 390 13.39 -10.39 19.99
N THR A 391 12.68 -10.19 18.87
CA THR A 391 11.54 -11.04 18.48
C THR A 391 12.05 -12.36 17.91
N GLU A 392 11.44 -13.48 18.30
CA GLU A 392 11.79 -14.83 17.80
C GLU A 392 10.94 -15.23 16.59
#